data_88c17607fed2d25fab243bd56373addb
#
_entry.id   88c17607fed2d25fab243bd56373addb
#
_cell.length_a   1.000
_cell.length_b   1.000
_cell.length_c   1.000
_cell.angle_alpha   90.00
_cell.angle_beta   90.00
_cell.angle_gamma   90.00
#
_symmetry.space_group_name_H-M   'P 1'
#
loop_
_entity.id
_entity.type
_entity.pdbx_description
1 polymer ?
#
loop_
_entity_poly.entity_id
_entity_poly.type
_entity_poly.pdbx_seq_one_letter_code
_entity_poly.pdbx_strand_id
1 'polypeptide(L)'
;DSMDKIDGILRGLPFIEASCNSASFIYNGHTRQSFTDINGKRFMGCIDFIDEHYVPILGLQILQGRNVHQDGEVLVNEELLRQVGWTDSPIGRKLMEDNYEWGTVVGVVKDYVAQSAYQPQASVALVNSLERRWEANKRNLILKEPFKENLSRIRALMKETFPTEDIQFRSARQEVDNLYQ
;
A
#
# COMPACT_ATOMS: atom_id res chain seq x y z
N ASP A 1 13.57 -12.01 12.21
CA ASP A 1 13.60 -11.37 10.90
C ASP A 1 13.95 -9.89 11.08
N SER A 2 14.79 -9.34 10.17
CA SER A 2 15.18 -7.90 10.22
C SER A 2 13.97 -6.99 10.10
N MET A 3 12.96 -7.38 9.34
CA MET A 3 11.73 -6.61 9.17
C MET A 3 10.94 -6.49 10.47
N ASP A 4 10.78 -7.58 11.22
CA ASP A 4 10.10 -7.57 12.52
C ASP A 4 10.86 -6.71 13.54
N LYS A 5 12.18 -6.75 13.48
CA LYS A 5 13.04 -5.92 14.35
C LYS A 5 12.87 -4.43 14.03
N ILE A 6 12.86 -4.05 12.76
CA ILE A 6 12.60 -2.67 12.33
C ILE A 6 11.22 -2.22 12.82
N ASP A 7 10.19 -3.01 12.58
CA ASP A 7 8.82 -2.69 12.99
C ASP A 7 8.70 -2.51 14.51
N GLY A 8 9.36 -3.36 15.27
CA GLY A 8 9.41 -3.25 16.74
C GLY A 8 10.07 -1.97 17.21
N ILE A 9 11.18 -1.57 16.59
CA ILE A 9 11.89 -0.32 16.89
C ILE A 9 11.01 0.88 16.58
N LEU A 10 10.43 0.93 15.37
CA LEU A 10 9.61 2.05 14.93
C LEU A 10 8.38 2.27 15.82
N ARG A 11 7.73 1.20 16.26
CA ARG A 11 6.59 1.29 17.20
C ARG A 11 6.96 1.86 18.56
N GLY A 12 8.21 1.70 18.98
CA GLY A 12 8.70 2.20 20.28
C GLY A 12 9.13 3.66 20.25
N LEU A 13 9.19 4.33 19.09
CA LEU A 13 9.68 5.70 18.98
C LEU A 13 8.55 6.72 19.16
N PRO A 14 8.62 7.58 20.21
CA PRO A 14 7.53 8.50 20.57
C PRO A 14 7.33 9.63 19.55
N PHE A 15 8.31 9.91 18.69
CA PHE A 15 8.23 10.97 17.68
C PHE A 15 7.72 10.47 16.30
N ILE A 16 7.38 9.19 16.18
CA ILE A 16 6.64 8.66 15.04
C ILE A 16 5.16 8.76 15.38
N GLU A 17 4.44 9.57 14.61
CA GLU A 17 3.00 9.78 14.78
C GLU A 17 2.22 8.58 14.25
N ALA A 18 2.59 8.09 13.07
CA ALA A 18 1.96 6.94 12.43
C ALA A 18 2.93 6.25 11.47
N SER A 19 2.71 4.97 11.22
CA SER A 19 3.48 4.18 10.26
C SER A 19 2.61 3.14 9.57
N CYS A 20 2.92 2.86 8.30
CA CYS A 20 2.34 1.74 7.57
C CYS A 20 3.38 1.10 6.64
N ASN A 21 3.10 -0.13 6.25
CA ASN A 21 3.94 -0.88 5.33
C ASN A 21 3.28 -0.96 3.96
N SER A 22 4.09 -0.88 2.91
CA SER A 22 3.64 -1.08 1.53
C SER A 22 4.75 -1.68 0.66
N ALA A 23 4.39 -2.21 -0.48
CA ALA A 23 5.35 -2.71 -1.47
C ALA A 23 5.89 -1.58 -2.34
N SER A 24 5.06 -0.60 -2.65
CA SER A 24 5.44 0.56 -3.45
C SER A 24 5.67 1.79 -2.57
N PHE A 25 6.53 2.68 -3.02
CA PHE A 25 6.63 3.99 -2.39
C PHE A 25 5.35 4.78 -2.60
N ILE A 26 4.91 5.50 -1.58
CA ILE A 26 3.82 6.47 -1.68
C ILE A 26 4.19 7.49 -2.78
N TYR A 27 3.24 7.79 -3.66
CA TYR A 27 3.37 8.68 -4.83
C TYR A 27 4.27 8.21 -5.98
N ASN A 28 4.82 6.99 -5.93
CA ASN A 28 5.66 6.46 -7.01
C ASN A 28 4.95 5.39 -7.85
N GLY A 29 3.64 5.32 -7.76
CA GLY A 29 2.81 4.35 -8.47
C GLY A 29 2.85 2.94 -7.89
N HIS A 30 1.83 2.18 -8.18
CA HIS A 30 1.73 0.78 -7.81
C HIS A 30 2.29 -0.12 -8.92
N THR A 31 2.62 -1.36 -8.55
CA THR A 31 3.05 -2.36 -9.53
C THR A 31 1.91 -2.75 -10.46
N ARG A 32 2.19 -2.85 -11.75
CA ARG A 32 1.21 -3.32 -12.74
C ARG A 32 0.89 -4.79 -12.50
N GLN A 33 -0.40 -5.13 -12.60
CA GLN A 33 -0.90 -6.47 -12.38
C GLN A 33 -2.10 -6.74 -13.26
N SER A 34 -2.20 -7.95 -13.82
CA SER A 34 -3.41 -8.38 -14.50
C SER A 34 -4.38 -9.06 -13.54
N PHE A 35 -5.65 -8.90 -13.83
CA PHE A 35 -6.77 -9.55 -13.13
C PHE A 35 -7.70 -10.16 -14.15
N THR A 36 -8.58 -11.06 -13.71
CA THR A 36 -9.56 -11.72 -14.56
C THR A 36 -10.97 -11.22 -14.25
N ASP A 37 -11.70 -10.81 -15.28
CA ASP A 37 -13.09 -10.37 -15.15
C ASP A 37 -14.07 -11.57 -15.04
N ILE A 38 -15.37 -11.27 -14.90
CA ILE A 38 -16.42 -12.29 -14.77
C ILE A 38 -16.55 -13.19 -16.00
N ASN A 39 -16.04 -12.80 -17.16
CA ASN A 39 -16.06 -13.57 -18.40
C ASN A 39 -14.76 -14.36 -18.64
N GLY A 40 -13.84 -14.35 -17.68
CA GLY A 40 -12.54 -15.00 -17.79
C GLY A 40 -11.51 -14.20 -18.63
N LYS A 41 -11.82 -12.95 -18.98
CA LYS A 41 -10.91 -12.09 -19.74
C LYS A 41 -9.99 -11.32 -18.80
N ARG A 42 -8.70 -11.27 -19.14
CA ARG A 42 -7.72 -10.47 -18.39
C ARG A 42 -7.88 -8.99 -18.69
N PHE A 43 -7.72 -8.19 -17.65
CA PHE A 43 -7.55 -6.73 -17.73
C PHE A 43 -6.37 -6.28 -16.89
N MET A 44 -5.77 -5.16 -17.25
CA MET A 44 -4.62 -4.61 -16.55
C MET A 44 -5.06 -3.62 -15.46
N GLY A 45 -4.45 -3.76 -14.32
CA GLY A 45 -4.57 -2.84 -13.21
C GLY A 45 -3.25 -2.69 -12.49
N CYS A 46 -3.34 -2.32 -11.24
CA CYS A 46 -2.23 -2.15 -10.32
C CYS A 46 -2.50 -2.91 -9.02
N ILE A 47 -1.43 -3.33 -8.37
CA ILE A 47 -1.48 -3.98 -7.06
C ILE A 47 -0.49 -3.33 -6.12
N ASP A 48 -0.85 -3.24 -4.84
CA ASP A 48 0.09 -3.00 -3.76
C ASP A 48 -0.17 -3.99 -2.62
N PHE A 49 0.88 -4.35 -1.91
CA PHE A 49 0.79 -5.14 -0.68
C PHE A 49 0.89 -4.19 0.50
N ILE A 50 -0.12 -4.21 1.35
CA ILE A 50 -0.32 -3.22 2.40
C ILE A 50 -0.59 -3.88 3.76
N ASP A 51 -0.48 -3.09 4.82
CA ASP A 51 -1.04 -3.43 6.13
C ASP A 51 -2.32 -2.63 6.44
N GLU A 52 -2.93 -2.88 7.60
CA GLU A 52 -4.15 -2.21 8.03
C GLU A 52 -4.00 -0.70 8.28
N HIS A 53 -2.78 -0.20 8.42
CA HIS A 53 -2.49 1.21 8.70
C HIS A 53 -2.35 2.06 7.42
N TYR A 54 -2.24 1.42 6.27
CA TYR A 54 -2.05 2.10 4.98
C TYR A 54 -3.22 3.04 4.63
N VAL A 55 -4.44 2.55 4.72
CA VAL A 55 -5.65 3.32 4.36
C VAL A 55 -5.80 4.59 5.20
N PRO A 56 -5.72 4.53 6.56
CA PRO A 56 -5.80 5.75 7.37
C PRO A 56 -4.69 6.76 7.09
N ILE A 57 -3.47 6.29 6.88
CA ILE A 57 -2.31 7.17 6.64
C ILE A 57 -2.44 7.90 5.31
N LEU A 58 -2.88 7.23 4.26
CA LEU A 58 -3.10 7.86 2.96
C LEU A 58 -4.42 8.64 2.89
N GLY A 59 -5.28 8.52 3.89
CA GLY A 59 -6.59 9.17 3.89
C GLY A 59 -7.53 8.64 2.81
N LEU A 60 -7.41 7.37 2.44
CA LEU A 60 -8.28 6.75 1.45
C LEU A 60 -9.70 6.61 2.01
N GLN A 61 -10.70 6.93 1.19
CA GLN A 61 -12.10 6.82 1.58
C GLN A 61 -12.65 5.43 1.27
N ILE A 62 -13.15 4.74 2.27
CA ILE A 62 -13.87 3.47 2.11
C ILE A 62 -15.33 3.78 1.80
N LEU A 63 -15.81 3.32 0.65
CA LEU A 63 -17.17 3.54 0.17
C LEU A 63 -18.12 2.42 0.56
N GLN A 64 -17.62 1.18 0.63
CA GLN A 64 -18.37 -0.01 1.01
C GLN A 64 -17.48 -0.92 1.85
N GLY A 65 -18.09 -1.70 2.73
CA GLY A 65 -17.37 -2.67 3.55
C GLY A 65 -16.46 -2.02 4.58
N ARG A 66 -15.29 -2.58 4.76
CA ARG A 66 -14.31 -2.17 5.78
C ARG A 66 -12.87 -2.24 5.27
N ASN A 67 -11.94 -1.71 6.05
CA ASN A 67 -10.52 -1.86 5.82
C ASN A 67 -10.06 -3.32 5.99
N VAL A 68 -8.90 -3.64 5.45
CA VAL A 68 -8.21 -4.91 5.68
C VAL A 68 -7.79 -5.04 7.14
N HIS A 69 -7.86 -6.24 7.67
CA HIS A 69 -7.45 -6.57 9.03
C HIS A 69 -6.82 -7.96 9.13
N GLN A 70 -7.30 -8.91 8.34
CA GLN A 70 -6.86 -10.30 8.37
C GLN A 70 -6.10 -10.68 7.09
N ASP A 71 -5.36 -11.79 7.18
CA ASP A 71 -4.68 -12.37 6.03
C ASP A 71 -5.65 -12.70 4.90
N GLY A 72 -5.22 -12.42 3.67
CA GLY A 72 -5.98 -12.70 2.46
C GLY A 72 -7.12 -11.72 2.16
N GLU A 73 -7.18 -10.60 2.88
CA GLU A 73 -8.17 -9.55 2.63
C GLU A 73 -7.68 -8.53 1.61
N VAL A 74 -8.60 -8.06 0.76
CA VAL A 74 -8.32 -7.16 -0.36
C VAL A 74 -9.27 -5.98 -0.34
N LEU A 75 -8.73 -4.80 -0.63
CA LEU A 75 -9.50 -3.61 -1.02
C LEU A 75 -9.37 -3.41 -2.52
N VAL A 76 -10.43 -2.99 -3.16
CA VAL A 76 -10.46 -2.63 -4.58
C VAL A 76 -11.00 -1.22 -4.74
N ASN A 77 -10.56 -0.49 -5.77
CA ASN A 77 -11.14 0.81 -6.08
C ASN A 77 -12.36 0.70 -7.00
N GLU A 78 -13.02 1.82 -7.26
CA GLU A 78 -14.22 1.88 -8.11
C GLU A 78 -13.90 1.46 -9.55
N GLU A 79 -12.75 1.87 -10.09
CA GLU A 79 -12.35 1.49 -11.46
C GLU A 79 -12.17 -0.02 -11.61
N LEU A 80 -11.59 -0.69 -10.61
CA LEU A 80 -11.49 -2.15 -10.65
C LEU A 80 -12.87 -2.82 -10.70
N LEU A 81 -13.85 -2.29 -9.95
CA LEU A 81 -15.23 -2.79 -10.00
C LEU A 81 -15.83 -2.66 -11.40
N ARG A 82 -15.59 -1.54 -12.09
CA ARG A 82 -16.06 -1.34 -13.48
C ARG A 82 -15.44 -2.37 -14.43
N GLN A 83 -14.16 -2.67 -14.27
CA GLN A 83 -13.43 -3.59 -15.14
C GLN A 83 -13.78 -5.05 -14.88
N VAL A 84 -13.93 -5.44 -13.63
CA VAL A 84 -14.20 -6.84 -13.28
C VAL A 84 -15.64 -7.28 -13.62
N GLY A 85 -16.59 -6.35 -13.59
CA GLY A 85 -17.96 -6.55 -14.04
C GLY A 85 -18.88 -7.31 -13.08
N TRP A 86 -18.57 -7.35 -11.78
CA TRP A 86 -19.48 -7.92 -10.79
C TRP A 86 -20.78 -7.12 -10.72
N THR A 87 -21.92 -7.82 -10.81
CA THR A 87 -23.25 -7.22 -10.77
C THR A 87 -23.87 -7.15 -9.39
N ASP A 88 -23.42 -8.04 -8.48
CA ASP A 88 -23.81 -8.06 -7.07
C ASP A 88 -22.80 -7.33 -6.20
N SER A 89 -23.03 -7.36 -4.87
CA SER A 89 -22.07 -6.80 -3.91
C SER A 89 -20.65 -7.36 -4.15
N PRO A 90 -19.62 -6.50 -4.21
CA PRO A 90 -18.24 -6.95 -4.33
C PRO A 90 -17.72 -7.60 -3.05
N ILE A 91 -18.34 -7.32 -1.90
CA ILE A 91 -17.89 -7.81 -0.60
C ILE A 91 -18.06 -9.33 -0.53
N GLY A 92 -16.96 -10.02 -0.19
CA GLY A 92 -16.91 -11.48 -0.14
C GLY A 92 -16.50 -12.15 -1.46
N ARG A 93 -16.39 -11.39 -2.55
CA ARG A 93 -15.90 -11.90 -3.84
C ARG A 93 -14.40 -12.18 -3.80
N LYS A 94 -13.97 -13.20 -4.53
CA LYS A 94 -12.55 -13.50 -4.74
C LYS A 94 -12.00 -12.72 -5.91
N LEU A 95 -10.92 -11.98 -5.69
CA LEU A 95 -10.20 -11.32 -6.77
C LEU A 95 -9.22 -12.32 -7.39
N MET A 96 -9.36 -12.55 -8.69
CA MET A 96 -8.66 -13.60 -9.40
C MET A 96 -7.75 -13.07 -10.51
N GLU A 97 -6.67 -13.80 -10.75
CA GLU A 97 -5.94 -13.79 -12.02
C GLU A 97 -5.90 -15.23 -12.52
N ASP A 98 -6.70 -15.53 -13.53
CA ASP A 98 -6.97 -16.89 -13.97
C ASP A 98 -7.40 -17.81 -12.79
N ASN A 99 -6.61 -18.81 -12.44
CA ASN A 99 -6.86 -19.69 -11.30
C ASN A 99 -6.17 -19.23 -10.00
N TYR A 100 -5.41 -18.14 -10.05
CA TYR A 100 -4.76 -17.60 -8.86
C TYR A 100 -5.69 -16.65 -8.09
N GLU A 101 -5.86 -16.92 -6.82
CA GLU A 101 -6.65 -16.09 -5.91
C GLU A 101 -5.76 -15.06 -5.20
N TRP A 102 -6.00 -13.77 -5.46
CA TRP A 102 -5.32 -12.68 -4.76
C TRP A 102 -5.85 -12.48 -3.35
N GLY A 103 -7.11 -12.78 -3.11
CA GLY A 103 -7.75 -12.69 -1.81
C GLY A 103 -9.23 -12.39 -1.90
N THR A 104 -9.85 -12.17 -0.74
CA THR A 104 -11.28 -11.87 -0.59
C THR A 104 -11.48 -10.37 -0.43
N VAL A 105 -12.33 -9.80 -1.27
CA VAL A 105 -12.69 -8.37 -1.19
C VAL A 105 -13.49 -8.11 0.08
N VAL A 106 -13.02 -7.20 0.92
CA VAL A 106 -13.68 -6.78 2.17
C VAL A 106 -14.13 -5.32 2.14
N GLY A 107 -13.62 -4.53 1.20
CA GLY A 107 -13.98 -3.13 1.05
C GLY A 107 -13.70 -2.58 -0.32
N VAL A 108 -14.37 -1.47 -0.59
CA VAL A 108 -14.19 -0.67 -1.81
C VAL A 108 -13.71 0.71 -1.41
N VAL A 109 -12.64 1.17 -2.01
CA VAL A 109 -12.12 2.52 -1.82
C VAL A 109 -12.49 3.42 -3.00
N LYS A 110 -12.69 4.69 -2.73
CA LYS A 110 -12.86 5.70 -3.77
C LYS A 110 -11.61 5.74 -4.65
N ASP A 111 -11.81 5.96 -5.95
CA ASP A 111 -10.70 6.15 -6.87
C ASP A 111 -9.76 7.26 -6.37
N TYR A 112 -8.47 7.00 -6.44
CA TYR A 112 -7.41 7.92 -6.05
C TYR A 112 -6.25 7.84 -7.06
N VAL A 113 -5.37 8.83 -7.04
CA VAL A 113 -4.22 8.85 -7.95
C VAL A 113 -3.18 7.85 -7.45
N ALA A 114 -3.20 6.66 -8.04
CA ALA A 114 -2.26 5.57 -7.75
C ALA A 114 -0.99 5.63 -8.62
N GLN A 115 -1.02 6.44 -9.67
CA GLN A 115 0.08 6.66 -10.61
C GLN A 115 0.17 8.15 -10.93
N SER A 116 1.13 8.54 -11.78
CA SER A 116 1.31 9.94 -12.14
C SER A 116 0.01 10.57 -12.67
N ALA A 117 -0.18 11.86 -12.39
CA ALA A 117 -1.34 12.64 -12.80
C ALA A 117 -1.63 12.66 -14.32
N TYR A 118 -0.70 12.16 -15.11
CA TYR A 118 -0.82 12.08 -16.58
C TYR A 118 -1.38 10.75 -17.08
N GLN A 119 -1.65 9.79 -16.20
CA GLN A 119 -2.22 8.49 -16.59
C GLN A 119 -3.71 8.41 -16.24
N PRO A 120 -4.50 7.71 -17.10
CA PRO A 120 -5.90 7.43 -16.78
C PRO A 120 -6.02 6.71 -15.44
N GLN A 121 -7.15 6.88 -14.79
CA GLN A 121 -7.47 6.20 -13.55
C GLN A 121 -7.24 4.69 -13.66
N ALA A 122 -6.36 4.16 -12.83
CA ALA A 122 -6.04 2.74 -12.84
C ALA A 122 -7.00 1.94 -11.98
N SER A 123 -7.27 0.69 -12.39
CA SER A 123 -7.83 -0.33 -11.49
C SER A 123 -6.78 -0.68 -10.42
N VAL A 124 -7.18 -0.66 -9.15
CA VAL A 124 -6.26 -0.89 -8.03
C VAL A 124 -6.79 -1.95 -7.10
N ALA A 125 -5.93 -2.91 -6.75
CA ALA A 125 -6.10 -3.84 -5.65
C ALA A 125 -5.06 -3.59 -4.56
N LEU A 126 -5.51 -3.48 -3.31
CA LEU A 126 -4.67 -3.36 -2.13
C LEU A 126 -4.80 -4.65 -1.32
N VAL A 127 -3.74 -5.42 -1.24
CA VAL A 127 -3.76 -6.80 -0.72
C VAL A 127 -3.02 -6.87 0.62
N ASN A 128 -3.71 -7.40 1.64
CA ASN A 128 -3.10 -7.79 2.90
C ASN A 128 -2.84 -9.30 2.89
N SER A 129 -1.58 -9.70 2.75
CA SER A 129 -1.20 -11.10 2.64
C SER A 129 0.02 -11.41 3.51
N LEU A 130 -0.10 -12.37 4.42
CA LEU A 130 1.03 -12.85 5.22
C LEU A 130 2.05 -13.58 4.36
N GLU A 131 1.61 -14.33 3.38
CA GLU A 131 2.49 -15.02 2.43
C GLU A 131 3.37 -14.04 1.65
N ARG A 132 2.82 -12.86 1.33
CA ARG A 132 3.50 -11.80 0.58
C ARG A 132 3.98 -10.63 1.43
N ARG A 133 4.00 -10.79 2.75
CA ARG A 133 4.44 -9.75 3.68
C ARG A 133 5.83 -9.21 3.37
N TRP A 134 6.72 -10.04 2.85
CA TRP A 134 8.06 -9.65 2.44
C TRP A 134 8.10 -8.63 1.30
N GLU A 135 7.04 -8.56 0.49
CA GLU A 135 6.90 -7.54 -0.56
C GLU A 135 6.58 -6.16 0.02
N ALA A 136 5.84 -6.10 1.13
CA ALA A 136 5.52 -4.86 1.84
C ALA A 136 6.73 -4.34 2.66
N ASN A 137 7.85 -4.13 1.98
CA ASN A 137 9.14 -3.81 2.59
C ASN A 137 9.45 -2.31 2.70
N LYS A 138 8.54 -1.45 2.27
CA LYS A 138 8.63 0.00 2.45
C LYS A 138 7.92 0.38 3.75
N ARG A 139 8.60 1.19 4.56
CA ARG A 139 8.05 1.75 5.80
C ARG A 139 7.71 3.20 5.56
N ASN A 140 6.43 3.53 5.59
CA ASN A 140 5.94 4.89 5.41
C ASN A 140 5.69 5.48 6.78
N LEU A 141 6.34 6.60 7.09
CA LEU A 141 6.32 7.20 8.42
C LEU A 141 5.76 8.62 8.36
N ILE A 142 4.93 8.96 9.33
CA ILE A 142 4.58 10.33 9.66
C ILE A 142 5.36 10.70 10.94
N LEU A 143 6.22 11.71 10.85
CA LEU A 143 7.02 12.16 11.97
C LEU A 143 6.37 13.37 12.63
N LYS A 144 6.43 13.41 13.96
CA LYS A 144 6.11 14.61 14.73
C LYS A 144 7.15 15.70 14.47
N GLU A 145 6.76 16.95 14.70
CA GLU A 145 7.71 18.06 14.73
C GLU A 145 8.63 17.98 15.99
N PRO A 146 9.87 18.41 15.91
CA PRO A 146 10.55 18.99 14.74
C PRO A 146 10.99 17.91 13.74
N PHE A 147 10.53 18.01 12.49
CA PHE A 147 10.70 16.97 11.47
C PHE A 147 12.17 16.63 11.17
N LYS A 148 13.00 17.64 10.93
CA LYS A 148 14.41 17.44 10.55
C LYS A 148 15.22 16.74 11.65
N GLU A 149 15.01 17.11 12.91
CA GLU A 149 15.68 16.51 14.05
C GLU A 149 15.23 15.05 14.23
N ASN A 150 13.94 14.77 14.13
CA ASN A 150 13.39 13.44 14.26
C ASN A 150 13.83 12.52 13.11
N LEU A 151 13.91 13.05 11.88
CA LEU A 151 14.47 12.32 10.75
C LEU A 151 15.94 11.95 10.99
N SER A 152 16.74 12.90 11.51
CA SER A 152 18.14 12.64 11.84
C SER A 152 18.30 11.58 12.93
N ARG A 153 17.42 11.57 13.94
CA ARG A 153 17.39 10.54 14.99
C ARG A 153 17.10 9.16 14.42
N ILE A 154 16.11 9.04 13.53
CA ILE A 154 15.78 7.75 12.87
C ILE A 154 16.95 7.26 12.03
N ARG A 155 17.57 8.14 11.24
CA ARG A 155 18.72 7.78 10.41
C ARG A 155 19.89 7.24 11.24
N ALA A 156 20.21 7.93 12.33
CA ALA A 156 21.27 7.51 13.25
C ALA A 156 20.95 6.16 13.89
N LEU A 157 19.73 5.97 14.37
CA LEU A 157 19.30 4.73 15.00
C LEU A 157 19.32 3.56 14.03
N MET A 158 18.87 3.75 12.80
CA MET A 158 18.89 2.68 11.77
C MET A 158 20.31 2.31 11.40
N LYS A 159 21.21 3.28 11.24
CA LYS A 159 22.63 3.04 10.94
C LYS A 159 23.33 2.28 12.07
N GLU A 160 23.05 2.61 13.32
CA GLU A 160 23.61 1.94 14.50
C GLU A 160 23.08 0.51 14.61
N THR A 161 21.78 0.32 14.40
CA THR A 161 21.12 -0.99 14.57
C THR A 161 21.40 -1.95 13.42
N PHE A 162 21.55 -1.43 12.21
CA PHE A 162 21.74 -2.19 10.97
C PHE A 162 22.93 -1.65 10.16
N PRO A 163 24.16 -1.77 10.72
CA PRO A 163 25.34 -1.11 10.12
C PRO A 163 25.74 -1.65 8.74
N THR A 164 25.28 -2.85 8.39
CA THR A 164 25.59 -3.51 7.11
C THR A 164 24.46 -3.37 6.08
N GLU A 165 23.33 -2.79 6.48
CA GLU A 165 22.16 -2.62 5.61
C GLU A 165 22.16 -1.22 4.98
N ASP A 166 21.85 -1.16 3.69
CA ASP A 166 21.66 0.11 2.98
C ASP A 166 20.20 0.56 3.11
N ILE A 167 19.88 1.21 4.22
CA ILE A 167 18.53 1.74 4.47
C ILE A 167 18.43 3.13 3.87
N GLN A 168 17.60 3.26 2.83
CA GLN A 168 17.37 4.52 2.14
C GLN A 168 16.11 5.22 2.67
N PHE A 169 16.20 6.55 2.76
CA PHE A 169 15.11 7.42 3.16
C PHE A 169 14.71 8.32 2.00
N ARG A 170 13.41 8.38 1.73
CA ARG A 170 12.84 9.28 0.72
C ARG A 170 11.79 10.15 1.36
N SER A 171 11.75 11.41 0.99
CA SER A 171 10.69 12.33 1.39
C SER A 171 9.55 12.27 0.39
N ALA A 172 8.33 12.02 0.87
CA ALA A 172 7.13 12.05 0.02
C ALA A 172 6.96 13.41 -0.68
N ARG A 173 7.35 14.50 -0.02
CA ARG A 173 7.31 15.84 -0.62
C ARG A 173 8.27 15.99 -1.79
N GLN A 174 9.49 15.46 -1.70
CA GLN A 174 10.45 15.49 -2.81
C GLN A 174 9.98 14.65 -3.99
N GLU A 175 9.33 13.50 -3.74
CA GLU A 175 8.76 12.68 -4.80
C GLU A 175 7.61 13.40 -5.52
N VAL A 176 6.75 14.10 -4.79
CA VAL A 176 5.69 14.93 -5.40
C VAL A 176 6.29 16.06 -6.23
N ASP A 177 7.28 16.78 -5.70
CA ASP A 177 7.94 17.88 -6.43
C ASP A 177 8.62 17.38 -7.72
N ASN A 178 9.20 16.18 -7.72
CA ASN A 178 9.81 15.55 -8.90
C ASN A 178 8.80 15.14 -9.97
N LEU A 179 7.54 14.89 -9.60
CA LEU A 179 6.47 14.55 -10.56
C LEU A 179 5.99 15.76 -11.38
N TYR A 180 6.27 16.96 -10.91
CA TYR A 180 5.85 18.23 -11.56
C TYR A 180 6.99 18.99 -12.27
N GLN A 181 8.18 18.40 -12.37
CA GLN A 181 9.31 18.90 -13.16
C GLN A 181 9.40 18.17 -14.50
#